data_fa014870055c05e4d494d32dd1803236
#
_entry.id   fa014870055c05e4d494d32dd1803236
#
_cell.length_a   1.000
_cell.length_b   1.000
_cell.length_c   1.000
_cell.angle_alpha   90.00
_cell.angle_beta   90.00
_cell.angle_gamma   90.00
#
_symmetry.space_group_name_H-M   'P 1'
#
loop_
_entity.id
_entity.type
_entity.pdbx_description
1 polymer ?
#
loop_
_entity_poly.entity_id
_entity_poly.type
_entity_poly.pdbx_seq_one_letter_code
_entity_poly.pdbx_strand_id
1 'polypeptide(L)'
;MNAHRFGGRSLRTRLLLFITAVLIVVCAAMALTTVFAQRAYLLGNLDDRVTNAAERSLGGASLHPDLASDLTFLNESGHPAGMLAARLDADGNVLAAATVGQDAPPQRLSDAQTAVLSGVRTDGRFHDRTVPGLGTYRITALQNHGVRVLTGLPMDDVQDMIGGLVVIEAVVAAAGLTAAGVGCAVVIRRQLRPLGRVAATAVEVSHAPLCRGEVAALTRVPERDTDPGSEAGQVGAALNRMIDHVESSLAERQRSEEQVRRSEERMRRFLADASHELRTPLASIAGYAELMNRGTDRIEPGLAWRRVTAESARMTGLVEDLLLLARLDEGRPLQSAEVDLAALVAEAVWDARAAGGGHDWQLELRLDASPLVLGDEARLHQVVANLLANARVHTPAGTRVLATVEARDGLGTVRVRDDGPGIPPELLPTVFERFTRADTSRARATAGTGSGLGLAIVAAITAAHGGRIRVRSEPGRTEFTVELPLTGDLGADALTWSSRASLR
;
A
#
# COMPACT_ATOMS: atom_id res chain seq x y z
N MET A 1 16.89 34.21 20.70
CA MET A 1 17.72 33.55 19.69
C MET A 1 16.78 33.07 18.59
N ASN A 2 16.69 33.87 17.52
CA ASN A 2 15.69 33.67 16.45
C ASN A 2 16.14 32.57 15.49
N ALA A 3 15.56 31.39 15.59
CA ALA A 3 15.68 30.36 14.58
C ALA A 3 14.88 30.79 13.34
N HIS A 4 15.57 31.06 12.25
CA HIS A 4 15.02 31.36 10.94
C HIS A 4 13.97 30.34 10.54
N ARG A 5 12.71 30.74 10.53
CA ARG A 5 11.63 30.09 9.78
C ARG A 5 11.94 30.24 8.29
N PHE A 6 12.76 29.40 7.71
CA PHE A 6 12.72 29.10 6.29
C PHE A 6 11.42 28.34 6.03
N GLY A 7 10.35 29.07 5.89
CA GLY A 7 9.08 28.54 5.38
C GLY A 7 9.35 27.92 4.01
N GLY A 8 9.40 26.60 3.94
CA GLY A 8 9.63 25.86 2.72
C GLY A 8 8.57 26.22 1.69
N ARG A 9 8.92 27.11 0.74
CA ARG A 9 8.07 27.39 -0.42
C ARG A 9 7.74 26.06 -1.08
N SER A 10 6.44 25.82 -1.36
CA SER A 10 6.00 24.59 -1.99
C SER A 10 6.77 24.35 -3.30
N LEU A 11 6.97 23.09 -3.66
CA LEU A 11 7.63 22.71 -4.91
C LEU A 11 7.02 23.45 -6.12
N ARG A 12 5.70 23.66 -6.08
CA ARG A 12 4.95 24.45 -7.08
C ARG A 12 5.48 25.88 -7.22
N THR A 13 5.67 26.57 -6.10
CA THR A 13 6.16 27.96 -6.09
C THR A 13 7.59 28.06 -6.60
N ARG A 14 8.46 27.11 -6.25
CA ARG A 14 9.84 27.07 -6.73
C ARG A 14 9.92 26.83 -8.24
N LEU A 15 9.15 25.90 -8.78
CA LEU A 15 9.08 25.61 -10.21
C LEU A 15 8.55 26.81 -11.01
N LEU A 16 7.45 27.43 -10.55
CA LEU A 16 6.89 28.61 -11.18
C LEU A 16 7.91 29.78 -11.22
N LEU A 17 8.56 30.07 -10.08
CA LEU A 17 9.57 31.12 -10.00
C LEU A 17 10.75 30.84 -10.93
N PHE A 18 11.23 29.60 -10.99
CA PHE A 18 12.35 29.23 -11.85
C PHE A 18 11.99 29.38 -13.34
N ILE A 19 10.86 28.85 -13.78
CA ILE A 19 10.40 28.93 -15.17
C ILE A 19 10.18 30.39 -15.56
N THR A 20 9.53 31.20 -14.70
CA THR A 20 9.28 32.60 -14.94
C THR A 20 10.60 33.38 -15.04
N ALA A 21 11.56 33.11 -14.15
CA ALA A 21 12.87 33.77 -14.20
C ALA A 21 13.64 33.46 -15.50
N VAL A 22 13.66 32.19 -15.91
CA VAL A 22 14.30 31.79 -17.17
C VAL A 22 13.62 32.46 -18.36
N LEU A 23 12.29 32.52 -18.37
CA LEU A 23 11.54 33.15 -19.47
C LEU A 23 11.79 34.67 -19.54
N ILE A 24 11.86 35.36 -18.41
CA ILE A 24 12.23 36.76 -18.33
C ILE A 24 13.64 37.01 -18.94
N VAL A 25 14.62 36.17 -18.56
CA VAL A 25 16.00 36.29 -19.06
C VAL A 25 16.04 36.09 -20.58
N VAL A 26 15.34 35.08 -21.09
CA VAL A 26 15.29 34.80 -22.53
C VAL A 26 14.60 35.95 -23.29
N CYS A 27 13.45 36.44 -22.81
CA CYS A 27 12.76 37.59 -23.43
C CYS A 27 13.63 38.86 -23.40
N ALA A 28 14.30 39.13 -22.28
CA ALA A 28 15.19 40.29 -22.17
C ALA A 28 16.40 40.21 -23.12
N ALA A 29 17.01 39.02 -23.24
CA ALA A 29 18.12 38.80 -24.17
C ALA A 29 17.68 38.98 -25.63
N MET A 30 16.49 38.48 -25.98
CA MET A 30 15.91 38.57 -27.31
C MET A 30 15.61 40.04 -27.66
N ALA A 31 14.91 40.76 -26.77
CA ALA A 31 14.60 42.17 -26.94
C ALA A 31 15.88 43.03 -27.11
N LEU A 32 16.87 42.82 -26.25
CA LEU A 32 18.15 43.51 -26.33
C LEU A 32 18.83 43.26 -27.68
N THR A 33 18.89 42.04 -28.14
CA THR A 33 19.50 41.66 -29.42
C THR A 33 18.78 42.31 -30.60
N THR A 34 17.44 42.28 -30.58
CA THR A 34 16.62 42.90 -31.64
C THR A 34 16.82 44.41 -31.70
N VAL A 35 16.76 45.07 -30.53
CA VAL A 35 16.99 46.53 -30.47
C VAL A 35 18.39 46.91 -30.97
N PHE A 36 19.44 46.18 -30.55
CA PHE A 36 20.80 46.46 -31.04
C PHE A 36 20.94 46.21 -32.55
N ALA A 37 20.42 45.11 -33.07
CA ALA A 37 20.47 44.81 -34.50
C ALA A 37 19.74 45.86 -35.33
N GLN A 38 18.54 46.24 -34.90
CA GLN A 38 17.72 47.23 -35.60
C GLN A 38 18.34 48.60 -35.55
N ARG A 39 18.90 49.02 -34.39
CA ARG A 39 19.63 50.27 -34.25
C ARG A 39 20.82 50.31 -35.20
N ALA A 40 21.64 49.27 -35.27
CA ALA A 40 22.77 49.17 -36.15
C ALA A 40 22.35 49.28 -37.63
N TYR A 41 21.27 48.65 -38.03
CA TYR A 41 20.72 48.70 -39.38
C TYR A 41 20.19 50.06 -39.74
N LEU A 42 19.41 50.70 -38.84
CA LEU A 42 18.85 52.05 -39.10
C LEU A 42 19.94 53.15 -39.17
N LEU A 43 20.95 53.05 -38.25
CA LEU A 43 22.09 54.00 -38.31
C LEU A 43 22.93 53.80 -39.59
N GLY A 44 23.16 52.53 -39.99
CA GLY A 44 23.87 52.28 -41.27
C GLY A 44 23.15 52.88 -42.47
N ASN A 45 21.82 52.69 -42.55
CA ASN A 45 21.01 53.30 -43.62
C ASN A 45 21.02 54.83 -43.58
N LEU A 46 21.01 55.41 -42.35
CA LEU A 46 21.13 56.89 -42.21
C LEU A 46 22.51 57.37 -42.64
N ASP A 47 23.60 56.68 -42.30
CA ASP A 47 24.98 56.97 -42.69
C ASP A 47 25.14 56.99 -44.23
N ASP A 48 24.55 55.96 -44.91
CA ASP A 48 24.53 55.92 -46.38
C ASP A 48 23.80 57.12 -46.98
N ARG A 49 22.63 57.47 -46.38
CA ARG A 49 21.86 58.67 -46.85
C ARG A 49 22.60 59.96 -46.58
N VAL A 50 23.28 60.13 -45.45
CA VAL A 50 24.12 61.28 -45.10
C VAL A 50 25.29 61.38 -46.07
N THR A 51 25.96 60.28 -46.40
CA THR A 51 27.06 60.24 -47.37
C THR A 51 26.61 60.69 -48.75
N ASN A 52 25.53 60.14 -49.26
CA ASN A 52 24.99 60.52 -50.56
C ASN A 52 24.55 61.96 -50.58
N ALA A 53 24.03 62.51 -49.49
CA ALA A 53 23.66 63.93 -49.38
C ALA A 53 24.92 64.85 -49.32
N ALA A 54 25.95 64.37 -48.59
CA ALA A 54 27.22 65.10 -48.48
C ALA A 54 27.99 65.17 -49.80
N GLU A 55 28.04 64.09 -50.58
CA GLU A 55 28.66 64.06 -51.89
C GLU A 55 27.95 65.00 -52.87
N ARG A 56 26.61 65.00 -52.86
CA ARG A 56 25.83 65.94 -53.70
C ARG A 56 26.08 67.40 -53.30
N SER A 57 26.08 67.66 -51.98
CA SER A 57 26.35 69.02 -51.47
C SER A 57 27.76 69.47 -51.82
N LEU A 58 28.75 68.59 -51.73
CA LEU A 58 30.12 68.90 -52.11
C LEU A 58 30.26 69.14 -53.62
N GLY A 59 29.57 68.35 -54.45
CA GLY A 59 29.52 68.54 -55.89
C GLY A 59 28.95 69.89 -56.27
N GLY A 60 27.79 70.23 -55.69
CA GLY A 60 27.15 71.61 -55.93
C GLY A 60 28.00 72.77 -55.42
N ALA A 61 28.60 72.62 -54.22
CA ALA A 61 29.46 73.62 -53.63
C ALA A 61 30.78 73.86 -54.43
N SER A 62 31.30 72.82 -55.10
CA SER A 62 32.52 72.90 -55.94
C SER A 62 32.33 73.62 -57.25
N LEU A 63 31.08 73.87 -57.68
CA LEU A 63 30.78 74.67 -58.87
C LEU A 63 31.07 76.17 -58.65
N HIS A 64 31.05 76.67 -57.43
CA HIS A 64 31.31 78.04 -57.04
C HIS A 64 32.32 78.14 -55.90
N PRO A 65 33.62 77.80 -56.15
CA PRO A 65 34.63 77.71 -55.10
C PRO A 65 34.95 79.07 -54.45
N ASP A 66 34.84 80.13 -55.20
CA ASP A 66 35.24 81.50 -54.76
C ASP A 66 34.22 82.15 -53.82
N LEU A 67 33.00 81.61 -53.69
CA LEU A 67 31.94 82.14 -52.82
C LEU A 67 31.87 81.41 -51.52
N ALA A 68 32.72 81.72 -50.58
CA ALA A 68 32.86 81.00 -49.29
C ALA A 68 31.59 81.02 -48.42
N SER A 69 30.64 81.91 -48.62
CA SER A 69 29.37 82.04 -47.91
C SER A 69 28.16 81.58 -48.74
N ASP A 70 28.39 81.04 -49.94
CA ASP A 70 27.35 80.69 -50.88
C ASP A 70 26.77 79.28 -50.53
N LEU A 71 25.47 79.30 -50.32
CA LEU A 71 24.67 78.05 -50.03
C LEU A 71 23.61 77.83 -51.14
N THR A 72 23.78 78.46 -52.32
CA THR A 72 22.82 78.37 -53.45
C THR A 72 22.64 76.98 -53.97
N PHE A 73 23.65 76.07 -53.78
CA PHE A 73 23.55 74.69 -54.10
C PHE A 73 22.43 73.97 -53.34
N LEU A 74 21.97 74.47 -52.16
CA LEU A 74 20.84 73.95 -51.43
C LEU A 74 19.48 74.25 -52.09
N ASN A 75 19.40 75.13 -53.04
CA ASN A 75 18.19 75.41 -53.82
C ASN A 75 17.99 74.42 -54.96
N GLU A 76 18.97 73.56 -55.24
CA GLU A 76 18.86 72.54 -56.27
C GLU A 76 17.93 71.40 -55.80
N SER A 77 17.17 70.85 -56.73
CA SER A 77 16.24 69.77 -56.43
C SER A 77 16.96 68.47 -56.03
N GLY A 78 16.44 67.75 -55.01
CA GLY A 78 16.92 66.42 -54.62
C GLY A 78 17.64 66.39 -53.29
N HIS A 79 17.65 67.44 -52.51
CA HIS A 79 18.10 67.42 -51.15
C HIS A 79 16.98 66.86 -50.20
N PRO A 80 17.31 66.00 -49.26
CA PRO A 80 16.31 65.49 -48.30
C PRO A 80 15.76 66.63 -47.44
N ALA A 81 14.46 66.61 -47.19
CA ALA A 81 13.85 67.54 -46.23
C ALA A 81 14.46 67.42 -44.85
N GLY A 82 14.67 68.52 -44.17
CA GLY A 82 15.34 68.49 -42.86
C GLY A 82 16.87 68.41 -42.94
N MET A 83 17.47 68.35 -44.18
CA MET A 83 18.90 68.26 -44.33
C MET A 83 19.53 69.54 -43.83
N LEU A 84 20.61 69.47 -43.10
CA LEU A 84 21.48 70.53 -42.67
C LEU A 84 22.73 70.52 -43.55
N ALA A 85 23.13 71.66 -44.07
CA ALA A 85 24.43 71.82 -44.76
C ALA A 85 25.15 73.06 -44.30
N ALA A 86 26.47 72.95 -44.22
CA ALA A 86 27.34 74.10 -43.88
C ALA A 86 28.63 74.12 -44.70
N ARG A 87 29.13 75.27 -45.04
CA ARG A 87 30.50 75.49 -45.58
C ARG A 87 31.44 75.75 -44.43
N LEU A 88 32.61 75.11 -44.48
CA LEU A 88 33.64 75.22 -43.46
C LEU A 88 34.88 75.95 -44.03
N ASP A 89 35.57 76.69 -43.17
CA ASP A 89 36.87 77.27 -43.46
C ASP A 89 38.02 76.24 -43.32
N ALA A 90 39.26 76.74 -43.50
CA ALA A 90 40.44 75.91 -43.37
C ALA A 90 40.63 75.32 -41.95
N ASP A 91 40.15 76.02 -40.94
CA ASP A 91 40.26 75.68 -39.53
C ASP A 91 39.07 74.90 -39.03
N GLY A 92 38.06 74.60 -39.86
CA GLY A 92 36.87 73.87 -39.54
C GLY A 92 35.75 74.73 -38.91
N ASN A 93 35.84 76.04 -38.96
CA ASN A 93 34.77 76.88 -38.49
C ASN A 93 33.69 77.04 -39.59
N VAL A 94 32.46 77.22 -39.17
CA VAL A 94 31.34 77.34 -40.09
C VAL A 94 31.29 78.72 -40.64
N LEU A 95 31.39 78.84 -41.98
CA LEU A 95 31.28 80.13 -42.72
C LEU A 95 29.80 80.50 -43.02
N ALA A 96 29.04 79.54 -43.39
CA ALA A 96 27.60 79.66 -43.61
C ALA A 96 26.94 78.27 -43.38
N ALA A 97 25.75 78.26 -42.79
CA ALA A 97 24.95 77.03 -42.56
C ALA A 97 23.48 77.31 -42.78
N ALA A 98 22.77 76.30 -43.34
CA ALA A 98 21.32 76.37 -43.51
C ALA A 98 20.70 75.03 -43.45
N THR A 99 19.41 74.95 -43.15
CA THR A 99 18.58 73.73 -43.23
C THR A 99 17.65 73.79 -44.42
N VAL A 100 17.43 72.69 -45.10
CA VAL A 100 16.49 72.52 -46.21
C VAL A 100 15.12 72.23 -45.67
N GLY A 101 14.16 73.13 -45.86
CA GLY A 101 12.74 72.87 -45.54
C GLY A 101 12.08 71.91 -46.54
N GLN A 102 10.92 71.40 -46.22
CA GLN A 102 10.19 70.45 -47.09
C GLN A 102 9.62 71.14 -48.32
N ASP A 103 9.12 72.41 -48.16
CA ASP A 103 8.53 73.20 -49.22
C ASP A 103 8.92 74.70 -49.07
N ALA A 104 9.98 75.01 -48.35
CA ALA A 104 10.42 76.31 -48.01
C ALA A 104 11.89 76.55 -48.46
N PRO A 105 12.29 77.79 -48.81
CA PRO A 105 13.69 78.06 -49.12
C PRO A 105 14.59 77.77 -47.93
N PRO A 106 15.88 77.45 -48.16
CA PRO A 106 16.80 77.09 -47.10
C PRO A 106 16.85 78.22 -46.03
N GLN A 107 16.68 77.78 -44.76
CA GLN A 107 16.73 78.71 -43.64
C GLN A 107 18.13 78.73 -43.03
N ARG A 108 18.70 79.91 -42.89
CA ARG A 108 20.01 80.05 -42.24
C ARG A 108 19.96 79.75 -40.78
N LEU A 109 20.97 79.07 -40.30
CA LEU A 109 21.13 78.77 -38.91
C LEU A 109 21.52 79.98 -38.09
N SER A 110 21.10 80.07 -36.86
CA SER A 110 21.53 81.06 -35.89
C SER A 110 22.98 80.85 -35.44
N ASP A 111 23.59 81.82 -34.84
CA ASP A 111 24.99 81.73 -34.33
C ASP A 111 25.10 80.61 -33.27
N ALA A 112 24.10 80.42 -32.39
CA ALA A 112 24.07 79.38 -31.39
C ALA A 112 24.00 77.98 -32.01
N GLN A 113 23.27 77.77 -33.11
CA GLN A 113 23.17 76.54 -33.87
C GLN A 113 24.47 76.27 -34.66
N THR A 114 25.07 77.28 -35.22
CA THR A 114 26.31 77.20 -35.98
C THR A 114 27.51 76.83 -35.10
N ALA A 115 27.56 77.39 -33.89
CA ALA A 115 28.62 77.09 -32.93
C ALA A 115 28.74 75.59 -32.59
N VAL A 116 27.62 74.84 -32.55
CA VAL A 116 27.62 73.41 -32.28
C VAL A 116 28.21 72.60 -33.44
N LEU A 117 28.16 73.12 -34.65
CA LEU A 117 28.67 72.51 -35.87
C LEU A 117 30.15 72.79 -36.11
N SER A 118 30.72 73.75 -35.41
CA SER A 118 32.12 74.12 -35.52
C SER A 118 33.06 73.07 -34.96
N GLY A 119 34.27 72.95 -35.51
CA GLY A 119 35.28 71.98 -35.04
C GLY A 119 35.06 70.51 -35.46
N VAL A 120 34.14 70.28 -36.39
CA VAL A 120 33.97 68.93 -36.99
C VAL A 120 35.10 68.72 -38.02
N ARG A 121 35.81 67.58 -37.84
CA ARG A 121 36.91 67.23 -38.74
C ARG A 121 36.37 66.78 -40.11
N THR A 122 37.04 67.09 -41.15
CA THR A 122 36.74 66.65 -42.52
C THR A 122 37.37 65.28 -42.81
N ASP A 123 37.14 64.35 -41.93
CA ASP A 123 37.69 62.98 -42.00
C ASP A 123 36.67 61.96 -42.57
N GLY A 124 35.49 62.42 -42.99
CA GLY A 124 34.40 61.53 -43.48
C GLY A 124 33.76 60.70 -42.44
N ARG A 125 34.08 60.88 -41.14
CA ARG A 125 33.43 60.09 -40.06
C ARG A 125 32.11 60.73 -39.66
N PHE A 126 31.21 59.94 -39.21
CA PHE A 126 29.90 60.33 -38.71
C PHE A 126 29.98 60.79 -37.25
N HIS A 127 29.35 61.93 -36.99
CA HIS A 127 29.25 62.50 -35.65
C HIS A 127 27.79 62.84 -35.35
N ASP A 128 27.39 62.64 -34.12
CA ASP A 128 26.07 63.02 -33.63
C ASP A 128 26.20 64.37 -32.95
N ARG A 129 25.39 65.39 -33.38
CA ARG A 129 25.35 66.71 -32.80
C ARG A 129 23.90 67.15 -32.55
N THR A 130 23.62 67.57 -31.32
CA THR A 130 22.31 68.15 -31.02
C THR A 130 22.30 69.66 -31.30
N VAL A 131 21.53 70.02 -32.30
CA VAL A 131 21.40 71.45 -32.76
C VAL A 131 20.20 72.04 -32.00
N PRO A 132 20.39 73.18 -31.26
CA PRO A 132 19.32 73.76 -30.46
C PRO A 132 18.10 74.13 -31.33
N GLY A 133 16.92 73.59 -30.91
CA GLY A 133 15.65 73.84 -31.63
C GLY A 133 15.42 73.01 -32.90
N LEU A 134 16.40 72.20 -33.34
CA LEU A 134 16.31 71.44 -34.57
C LEU A 134 16.42 69.90 -34.30
N GLY A 135 16.82 69.47 -33.06
CA GLY A 135 17.00 68.10 -32.73
C GLY A 135 18.42 67.55 -32.91
N THR A 136 18.58 66.23 -32.88
CA THR A 136 19.88 65.59 -33.06
C THR A 136 20.11 65.20 -34.50
N TYR A 137 21.25 65.56 -35.00
CA TYR A 137 21.68 65.38 -36.39
C TYR A 137 22.85 64.38 -36.45
N ARG A 138 22.79 63.46 -37.41
CA ARG A 138 23.93 62.68 -37.88
C ARG A 138 24.66 63.46 -38.96
N ILE A 139 25.89 63.85 -38.68
CA ILE A 139 26.64 64.75 -39.55
C ILE A 139 27.94 64.14 -40.04
N THR A 140 28.34 64.49 -41.26
CA THR A 140 29.68 64.21 -41.80
C THR A 140 30.24 65.44 -42.51
N ALA A 141 31.57 65.58 -42.54
CA ALA A 141 32.21 66.64 -43.27
C ALA A 141 33.15 66.04 -44.30
N LEU A 142 32.97 66.49 -45.56
CA LEU A 142 33.77 66.07 -46.71
C LEU A 142 34.54 67.26 -47.27
N GLN A 143 35.70 66.98 -47.90
CA GLN A 143 36.53 67.96 -48.55
C GLN A 143 36.93 67.51 -49.95
N ASN A 144 36.84 68.44 -50.95
CA ASN A 144 37.38 68.20 -52.28
C ASN A 144 37.86 69.57 -52.88
N HIS A 145 39.08 69.52 -53.46
CA HIS A 145 39.69 70.76 -54.13
C HIS A 145 39.62 72.07 -53.31
N GLY A 146 39.81 71.94 -51.97
CA GLY A 146 39.79 73.07 -51.05
C GLY A 146 38.39 73.49 -50.56
N VAL A 147 37.33 72.97 -51.14
CA VAL A 147 35.96 73.16 -50.66
C VAL A 147 35.63 72.15 -49.56
N ARG A 148 35.13 72.65 -48.43
CA ARG A 148 34.72 71.81 -47.30
C ARG A 148 33.25 72.06 -47.04
N VAL A 149 32.53 70.93 -47.00
CA VAL A 149 31.07 70.95 -46.74
C VAL A 149 30.78 69.96 -45.59
N LEU A 150 30.00 70.42 -44.62
CA LEU A 150 29.41 69.64 -43.61
C LEU A 150 27.96 69.38 -44.00
N THR A 151 27.51 68.09 -43.90
CA THR A 151 26.13 67.73 -44.20
C THR A 151 25.60 66.84 -43.09
N GLY A 152 24.32 67.03 -42.72
CA GLY A 152 23.69 66.25 -41.69
C GLY A 152 22.22 65.98 -41.99
N LEU A 153 21.73 64.89 -41.53
CA LEU A 153 20.31 64.48 -41.52
C LEU A 153 19.78 64.33 -40.10
N PRO A 154 18.52 64.71 -39.88
CA PRO A 154 17.89 64.54 -38.56
C PRO A 154 17.79 63.05 -38.14
N MET A 155 17.99 62.76 -36.85
CA MET A 155 17.89 61.43 -36.28
C MET A 155 16.52 61.19 -35.64
N ASP A 156 15.62 62.17 -35.64
CA ASP A 156 14.34 62.04 -34.90
C ASP A 156 13.51 60.89 -35.40
N ASP A 157 13.39 60.71 -36.72
CA ASP A 157 12.66 59.56 -37.30
C ASP A 157 13.23 58.23 -36.86
N VAL A 158 14.58 58.13 -36.76
CA VAL A 158 15.26 56.93 -36.33
C VAL A 158 15.03 56.68 -34.84
N GLN A 159 15.08 57.74 -34.03
CA GLN A 159 14.82 57.63 -32.57
C GLN A 159 13.38 57.24 -32.26
N ASP A 160 12.42 57.87 -32.96
CA ASP A 160 11.01 57.59 -32.84
C ASP A 160 10.68 56.14 -33.25
N MET A 161 11.29 55.65 -34.35
CA MET A 161 11.13 54.29 -34.82
C MET A 161 11.71 53.27 -33.79
N ILE A 162 12.90 53.53 -33.24
CA ILE A 162 13.50 52.69 -32.19
C ILE A 162 12.63 52.72 -30.92
N GLY A 163 12.16 53.93 -30.52
CA GLY A 163 11.28 54.07 -29.37
C GLY A 163 9.98 53.28 -29.50
N GLY A 164 9.36 53.39 -30.70
CA GLY A 164 8.14 52.61 -31.02
C GLY A 164 8.36 51.09 -30.95
N LEU A 165 9.48 50.61 -31.49
CA LEU A 165 9.85 49.19 -31.43
C LEU A 165 10.03 48.69 -29.99
N VAL A 166 10.73 49.46 -29.15
CA VAL A 166 10.93 49.12 -27.73
C VAL A 166 9.60 48.99 -27.00
N VAL A 167 8.64 49.89 -27.25
CA VAL A 167 7.31 49.84 -26.66
C VAL A 167 6.54 48.60 -27.14
N ILE A 168 6.56 48.31 -28.43
CA ILE A 168 5.89 47.12 -28.99
C ILE A 168 6.49 45.83 -28.38
N GLU A 169 7.81 45.71 -28.35
CA GLU A 169 8.50 44.58 -27.75
C GLU A 169 8.15 44.41 -26.27
N ALA A 170 8.11 45.50 -25.50
CA ALA A 170 7.75 45.49 -24.10
C ALA A 170 6.30 44.97 -23.89
N VAL A 171 5.37 45.45 -24.73
CA VAL A 171 3.96 45.00 -24.65
C VAL A 171 3.83 43.53 -25.02
N VAL A 172 4.47 43.08 -26.10
CA VAL A 172 4.44 41.67 -26.54
C VAL A 172 5.09 40.75 -25.49
N ALA A 173 6.25 41.16 -24.94
CA ALA A 173 6.92 40.43 -23.88
C ALA A 173 6.05 40.31 -22.61
N ALA A 174 5.42 41.40 -22.17
CA ALA A 174 4.52 41.40 -21.02
C ALA A 174 3.30 40.47 -21.23
N ALA A 175 2.68 40.52 -22.40
CA ALA A 175 1.55 39.64 -22.76
C ALA A 175 1.99 38.18 -22.81
N GLY A 176 3.13 37.89 -23.46
CA GLY A 176 3.69 36.54 -23.54
C GLY A 176 4.05 35.93 -22.17
N LEU A 177 4.72 36.74 -21.32
CA LEU A 177 5.07 36.35 -19.95
C LEU A 177 3.82 36.05 -19.10
N THR A 178 2.78 36.89 -19.23
CA THR A 178 1.53 36.70 -18.52
C THR A 178 0.83 35.43 -18.97
N ALA A 179 0.69 35.20 -20.27
CA ALA A 179 0.07 34.03 -20.84
C ALA A 179 0.83 32.74 -20.44
N ALA A 180 2.16 32.76 -20.56
CA ALA A 180 3.01 31.64 -20.15
C ALA A 180 2.93 31.35 -18.63
N GLY A 181 2.95 32.40 -17.80
CA GLY A 181 2.80 32.29 -16.35
C GLY A 181 1.48 31.64 -15.93
N VAL A 182 0.38 32.10 -16.53
CA VAL A 182 -0.95 31.51 -16.29
C VAL A 182 -0.99 30.07 -16.78
N GLY A 183 -0.52 29.79 -18.00
CA GLY A 183 -0.46 28.44 -18.57
C GLY A 183 0.33 27.47 -17.68
N CYS A 184 1.55 27.86 -17.29
CA CYS A 184 2.39 27.08 -16.37
C CYS A 184 1.71 26.86 -15.02
N ALA A 185 1.07 27.90 -14.45
CA ALA A 185 0.38 27.78 -13.17
C ALA A 185 -0.78 26.76 -13.24
N VAL A 186 -1.56 26.79 -14.33
CA VAL A 186 -2.67 25.85 -14.56
C VAL A 186 -2.14 24.42 -14.71
N VAL A 187 -1.13 24.19 -15.54
CA VAL A 187 -0.52 22.87 -15.79
C VAL A 187 0.06 22.31 -14.50
N ILE A 188 0.88 23.08 -13.78
CA ILE A 188 1.50 22.63 -12.52
C ILE A 188 0.44 22.32 -11.46
N ARG A 189 -0.61 23.17 -11.35
CA ARG A 189 -1.71 22.89 -10.40
C ARG A 189 -2.44 21.60 -10.76
N ARG A 190 -2.70 21.35 -12.02
CA ARG A 190 -3.42 20.16 -12.50
C ARG A 190 -2.60 18.89 -12.28
N GLN A 191 -1.31 18.93 -12.61
CA GLN A 191 -0.39 17.79 -12.50
C GLN A 191 -0.06 17.40 -11.05
N LEU A 192 0.05 18.38 -10.14
CA LEU A 192 0.40 18.13 -8.75
C LEU A 192 -0.82 17.94 -7.81
N ARG A 193 -2.05 18.09 -8.31
CA ARG A 193 -3.27 17.88 -7.51
C ARG A 193 -3.44 16.44 -7.03
N PRO A 194 -3.19 15.39 -7.82
CA PRO A 194 -3.25 14.00 -7.37
C PRO A 194 -2.30 13.71 -6.21
N LEU A 195 -1.04 14.18 -6.28
CA LEU A 195 -0.06 13.99 -5.19
C LEU A 195 -0.54 14.57 -3.85
N GLY A 196 -1.24 15.71 -3.89
CA GLY A 196 -1.83 16.29 -2.68
C GLY A 196 -2.91 15.39 -2.06
N ARG A 197 -3.72 14.71 -2.88
CA ARG A 197 -4.74 13.76 -2.41
C ARG A 197 -4.12 12.48 -1.85
N VAL A 198 -3.13 11.92 -2.54
CA VAL A 198 -2.38 10.75 -2.06
C VAL A 198 -1.74 11.04 -0.70
N ALA A 199 -1.12 12.21 -0.55
CA ALA A 199 -0.54 12.64 0.73
C ALA A 199 -1.60 12.77 1.84
N ALA A 200 -2.78 13.31 1.52
CA ALA A 200 -3.89 13.42 2.48
C ALA A 200 -4.39 12.04 2.93
N THR A 201 -4.59 11.10 1.98
CA THR A 201 -4.96 9.70 2.31
C THR A 201 -3.88 9.02 3.17
N ALA A 202 -2.60 9.22 2.87
CA ALA A 202 -1.51 8.66 3.68
C ALA A 202 -1.53 9.18 5.13
N VAL A 203 -1.79 10.48 5.32
CA VAL A 203 -1.95 11.09 6.65
C VAL A 203 -3.16 10.52 7.37
N GLU A 204 -4.31 10.39 6.71
CA GLU A 204 -5.53 9.81 7.28
C GLU A 204 -5.29 8.37 7.74
N VAL A 205 -4.70 7.52 6.89
CA VAL A 205 -4.35 6.14 7.24
C VAL A 205 -3.35 6.07 8.39
N SER A 206 -2.38 6.99 8.46
CA SER A 206 -1.40 7.03 9.56
C SER A 206 -2.00 7.37 10.92
N HIS A 207 -3.15 8.04 10.95
CA HIS A 207 -3.87 8.40 12.18
C HIS A 207 -5.01 7.43 12.50
N ALA A 208 -5.29 6.45 11.62
CA ALA A 208 -6.32 5.45 11.87
C ALA A 208 -5.98 4.63 13.12
N PRO A 209 -6.94 4.38 14.03
CA PRO A 209 -6.70 3.61 15.26
C PRO A 209 -6.61 2.12 14.94
N LEU A 210 -5.45 1.65 14.46
CA LEU A 210 -5.19 0.25 14.07
C LEU A 210 -5.18 -0.73 15.26
N CYS A 211 -5.25 -0.24 16.50
CA CYS A 211 -5.10 -1.05 17.71
C CYS A 211 -6.41 -1.34 18.46
N ARG A 212 -7.58 -0.88 18.00
CA ARG A 212 -8.84 -1.03 18.75
C ARG A 212 -9.97 -1.51 17.86
N GLY A 213 -10.40 -2.74 18.07
CA GLY A 213 -11.64 -3.28 17.53
C GLY A 213 -11.59 -3.66 16.05
N GLU A 214 -12.77 -3.79 15.46
CA GLU A 214 -12.91 -4.08 14.02
C GLU A 214 -12.09 -3.09 13.19
N VAL A 215 -11.23 -3.62 12.34
CA VAL A 215 -10.49 -2.82 11.36
C VAL A 215 -11.51 -2.23 10.41
N ALA A 216 -11.95 -0.99 10.67
CA ALA A 216 -12.73 -0.25 9.69
C ALA A 216 -11.90 -0.17 8.40
N ALA A 217 -12.55 -0.41 7.26
CA ALA A 217 -11.88 -0.35 5.96
C ALA A 217 -11.11 0.97 5.83
N LEU A 218 -9.80 0.87 5.61
CA LEU A 218 -8.93 2.03 5.49
C LEU A 218 -9.27 2.80 4.21
N THR A 219 -9.21 4.14 4.29
CA THR A 219 -9.46 5.00 3.14
C THR A 219 -8.41 4.76 2.06
N ARG A 220 -8.87 4.47 0.83
CA ARG A 220 -8.00 4.23 -0.33
C ARG A 220 -7.87 5.46 -1.21
N VAL A 221 -6.75 5.53 -1.93
CA VAL A 221 -6.57 6.50 -3.02
C VAL A 221 -7.55 6.14 -4.15
N PRO A 222 -8.38 7.10 -4.64
CA PRO A 222 -9.35 6.85 -5.70
C PRO A 222 -8.67 6.37 -7.00
N GLU A 223 -9.33 5.53 -7.78
CA GLU A 223 -8.80 4.97 -9.05
C GLU A 223 -8.31 6.03 -10.04
N ARG A 224 -9.00 7.18 -10.12
CA ARG A 224 -8.57 8.32 -10.96
C ARG A 224 -7.18 8.88 -10.60
N ASP A 225 -6.66 8.56 -9.42
CA ASP A 225 -5.36 9.03 -8.91
C ASP A 225 -4.34 7.87 -8.81
N THR A 226 -4.65 6.70 -9.38
CA THR A 226 -3.79 5.51 -9.44
C THR A 226 -3.40 5.15 -10.88
N ASP A 227 -3.52 6.08 -11.83
CA ASP A 227 -3.14 5.87 -13.22
C ASP A 227 -1.66 5.46 -13.33
N PRO A 228 -1.34 4.26 -13.85
CA PRO A 228 0.02 3.77 -13.97
C PRO A 228 0.88 4.59 -14.95
N GLY A 229 0.26 5.37 -15.82
CA GLY A 229 0.94 6.26 -16.77
C GLY A 229 1.52 7.53 -16.15
N SER A 230 1.24 7.82 -14.87
CA SER A 230 1.76 8.99 -14.16
C SER A 230 2.53 8.59 -12.91
N GLU A 231 3.59 9.35 -12.57
CA GLU A 231 4.38 9.12 -11.35
C GLU A 231 3.51 9.26 -10.09
N ALA A 232 2.58 10.21 -10.10
CA ALA A 232 1.63 10.39 -9.00
C ALA A 232 0.70 9.18 -8.85
N GLY A 233 0.24 8.60 -9.95
CA GLY A 233 -0.62 7.44 -9.95
C GLY A 233 0.12 6.17 -9.50
N GLN A 234 1.39 6.01 -9.88
CA GLN A 234 2.23 4.91 -9.40
C GLN A 234 2.39 4.95 -7.88
N VAL A 235 2.60 6.14 -7.29
CA VAL A 235 2.65 6.32 -5.83
C VAL A 235 1.31 6.02 -5.18
N GLY A 236 0.20 6.45 -5.79
CA GLY A 236 -1.15 6.14 -5.31
C GLY A 236 -1.45 4.64 -5.31
N ALA A 237 -1.09 3.94 -6.40
CA ALA A 237 -1.23 2.49 -6.50
C ALA A 237 -0.33 1.74 -5.51
N ALA A 238 0.90 2.23 -5.28
CA ALA A 238 1.81 1.66 -4.29
C ALA A 238 1.26 1.81 -2.86
N LEU A 239 0.68 2.97 -2.54
CA LEU A 239 0.03 3.22 -1.25
C LEU A 239 -1.16 2.28 -1.04
N ASN A 240 -2.03 2.10 -2.06
CA ASN A 240 -3.14 1.16 -1.95
C ASN A 240 -2.66 -0.28 -1.70
N ARG A 241 -1.62 -0.76 -2.40
CA ARG A 241 -1.02 -2.08 -2.11
C ARG A 241 -0.48 -2.19 -0.69
N MET A 242 0.12 -1.12 -0.16
CA MET A 242 0.59 -1.11 1.23
C MET A 242 -0.58 -1.18 2.21
N ILE A 243 -1.68 -0.48 1.94
CA ILE A 243 -2.91 -0.55 2.75
C ILE A 243 -3.47 -1.99 2.73
N ASP A 244 -3.59 -2.63 1.55
CA ASP A 244 -4.05 -4.01 1.42
C ASP A 244 -3.18 -4.99 2.23
N HIS A 245 -1.86 -4.80 2.22
CA HIS A 245 -0.93 -5.62 2.98
C HIS A 245 -1.10 -5.44 4.49
N VAL A 246 -1.29 -4.20 4.95
CA VAL A 246 -1.55 -3.90 6.36
C VAL A 246 -2.89 -4.50 6.81
N GLU A 247 -3.97 -4.33 6.04
CA GLU A 247 -5.28 -4.92 6.34
C GLU A 247 -5.20 -6.45 6.43
N SER A 248 -4.50 -7.10 5.48
CA SER A 248 -4.31 -8.55 5.48
C SER A 248 -3.54 -9.04 6.70
N SER A 249 -2.45 -8.35 7.06
CA SER A 249 -1.63 -8.69 8.23
C SER A 249 -2.40 -8.53 9.55
N LEU A 250 -3.22 -7.48 9.66
CA LEU A 250 -4.06 -7.26 10.83
C LEU A 250 -5.15 -8.35 10.96
N ALA A 251 -5.79 -8.72 9.84
CA ALA A 251 -6.79 -9.79 9.81
C ALA A 251 -6.20 -11.15 10.20
N GLU A 252 -4.98 -11.46 9.75
CA GLU A 252 -4.27 -12.69 10.13
C GLU A 252 -3.93 -12.70 11.61
N ARG A 253 -3.42 -11.59 12.13
CA ARG A 253 -3.13 -11.44 13.55
C ARG A 253 -4.38 -11.64 14.43
N GLN A 254 -5.51 -11.04 14.06
CA GLN A 254 -6.78 -11.20 14.78
C GLN A 254 -7.23 -12.66 14.80
N ARG A 255 -7.13 -13.38 13.66
CA ARG A 255 -7.47 -14.82 13.62
C ARG A 255 -6.56 -15.62 14.55
N SER A 256 -5.26 -15.33 14.57
CA SER A 256 -4.30 -15.98 15.45
C SER A 256 -4.61 -15.73 16.94
N GLU A 257 -4.90 -14.47 17.32
CA GLU A 257 -5.29 -14.10 18.69
C GLU A 257 -6.58 -14.80 19.13
N GLU A 258 -7.57 -14.90 18.24
CA GLU A 258 -8.80 -15.66 18.52
C GLU A 258 -8.55 -17.16 18.70
N GLN A 259 -7.67 -17.76 17.89
CA GLN A 259 -7.30 -19.15 18.04
C GLN A 259 -6.61 -19.42 19.38
N VAL A 260 -5.67 -18.56 19.76
CA VAL A 260 -4.98 -18.67 21.07
C VAL A 260 -6.01 -18.55 22.20
N ARG A 261 -6.90 -17.56 22.17
CA ARG A 261 -7.92 -17.37 23.20
C ARG A 261 -8.84 -18.59 23.31
N ARG A 262 -9.33 -19.12 22.19
CA ARG A 262 -10.16 -20.34 22.18
C ARG A 262 -9.40 -21.56 22.74
N SER A 263 -8.10 -21.65 22.47
CA SER A 263 -7.25 -22.70 23.03
C SER A 263 -7.08 -22.55 24.54
N GLU A 264 -6.82 -21.33 25.02
CA GLU A 264 -6.73 -21.05 26.47
C GLU A 264 -8.04 -21.35 27.21
N GLU A 265 -9.19 -20.97 26.65
CA GLU A 265 -10.50 -21.23 27.24
C GLU A 265 -10.80 -22.74 27.32
N ARG A 266 -10.39 -23.52 26.29
CA ARG A 266 -10.49 -25.00 26.31
C ARG A 266 -9.58 -25.60 27.37
N MET A 267 -8.33 -25.13 27.48
CA MET A 267 -7.39 -25.59 28.47
C MET A 267 -7.84 -25.28 29.90
N ARG A 268 -8.38 -24.07 30.15
CA ARG A 268 -8.91 -23.69 31.46
C ARG A 268 -10.07 -24.58 31.88
N ARG A 269 -11.02 -24.89 30.98
CA ARG A 269 -12.12 -25.82 31.24
C ARG A 269 -11.61 -27.21 31.55
N PHE A 270 -10.70 -27.72 30.72
CA PHE A 270 -10.07 -29.01 30.93
C PHE A 270 -9.41 -29.17 32.33
N LEU A 271 -8.65 -28.17 32.76
CA LEU A 271 -7.98 -28.15 34.07
C LEU A 271 -9.01 -28.09 35.22
N ALA A 272 -10.07 -27.29 35.06
CA ALA A 272 -11.13 -27.20 36.05
C ALA A 272 -11.84 -28.57 36.23
N ASP A 273 -12.25 -29.18 35.11
CA ASP A 273 -12.97 -30.46 35.12
C ASP A 273 -12.08 -31.60 35.64
N ALA A 274 -10.82 -31.70 35.22
CA ALA A 274 -9.86 -32.63 35.73
C ALA A 274 -9.65 -32.48 37.25
N SER A 275 -9.57 -31.24 37.74
CA SER A 275 -9.41 -30.95 39.16
C SER A 275 -10.64 -31.44 39.99
N HIS A 276 -11.84 -31.26 39.46
CA HIS A 276 -13.06 -31.74 40.09
C HIS A 276 -13.13 -33.25 40.13
N GLU A 277 -12.81 -33.96 39.05
CA GLU A 277 -12.86 -35.40 38.96
C GLU A 277 -11.74 -36.11 39.77
N LEU A 278 -10.60 -35.44 40.00
CA LEU A 278 -9.54 -35.92 40.89
C LEU A 278 -9.85 -35.68 42.36
N ARG A 279 -10.54 -34.59 42.71
CA ARG A 279 -10.84 -34.26 44.11
C ARG A 279 -11.78 -35.26 44.77
N THR A 280 -12.78 -35.73 44.02
CA THR A 280 -13.81 -36.68 44.53
C THR A 280 -13.20 -38.00 45.00
N PRO A 281 -12.43 -38.77 44.20
CA PRO A 281 -11.78 -40.01 44.63
C PRO A 281 -10.77 -39.76 45.77
N LEU A 282 -10.03 -38.66 45.72
CA LEU A 282 -9.05 -38.31 46.77
C LEU A 282 -9.74 -38.10 48.12
N ALA A 283 -10.89 -37.38 48.12
CA ALA A 283 -11.69 -37.22 49.34
C ALA A 283 -12.24 -38.55 49.85
N SER A 284 -12.63 -39.48 48.96
CA SER A 284 -13.07 -40.82 49.31
C SER A 284 -11.94 -41.62 49.96
N ILE A 285 -10.74 -41.62 49.34
CA ILE A 285 -9.55 -42.30 49.91
C ILE A 285 -9.22 -41.74 51.30
N ALA A 286 -9.17 -40.42 51.45
CA ALA A 286 -8.90 -39.74 52.71
C ALA A 286 -9.93 -40.09 53.79
N GLY A 287 -11.22 -40.13 53.42
CA GLY A 287 -12.29 -40.50 54.32
C GLY A 287 -12.18 -41.95 54.81
N TYR A 288 -11.93 -42.92 53.92
CA TYR A 288 -11.73 -44.32 54.32
C TYR A 288 -10.44 -44.52 55.16
N ALA A 289 -9.37 -43.84 54.83
CA ALA A 289 -8.13 -43.84 55.60
C ALA A 289 -8.34 -43.27 57.01
N GLU A 290 -9.10 -42.17 57.14
CA GLU A 290 -9.43 -41.62 58.47
C GLU A 290 -10.32 -42.51 59.28
N LEU A 291 -11.31 -43.20 58.67
CA LEU A 291 -12.18 -44.16 59.35
C LEU A 291 -11.36 -45.36 59.87
N MET A 292 -10.40 -45.84 59.08
CA MET A 292 -9.50 -46.93 59.54
C MET A 292 -8.62 -46.50 60.71
N ASN A 293 -8.10 -45.26 60.68
CA ASN A 293 -7.22 -44.76 61.72
C ASN A 293 -7.96 -44.53 63.09
N ARG A 294 -9.24 -44.21 63.04
CA ARG A 294 -10.07 -43.98 64.24
C ARG A 294 -10.52 -45.24 64.93
N GLY A 295 -10.25 -46.43 64.42
CA GLY A 295 -10.54 -47.71 65.03
C GLY A 295 -12.04 -47.94 65.33
N THR A 296 -12.94 -47.39 64.50
CA THR A 296 -14.38 -47.57 64.68
C THR A 296 -14.87 -48.96 64.18
N ASP A 297 -15.53 -49.74 65.03
CA ASP A 297 -16.17 -51.07 64.70
C ASP A 297 -17.24 -50.99 63.58
N ARG A 298 -17.41 -49.84 62.99
CA ARG A 298 -18.48 -49.57 61.98
C ARG A 298 -18.17 -50.02 60.56
N ILE A 299 -16.88 -50.26 60.22
CA ILE A 299 -16.49 -50.69 58.87
C ILE A 299 -15.43 -51.79 59.01
N GLU A 300 -15.66 -52.88 58.33
CA GLU A 300 -14.69 -53.98 58.26
C GLU A 300 -13.39 -53.47 57.57
N PRO A 301 -12.21 -53.55 58.18
CA PRO A 301 -10.95 -53.03 57.63
C PRO A 301 -10.66 -53.54 56.23
N GLY A 302 -11.01 -54.77 55.93
CA GLY A 302 -10.87 -55.36 54.59
C GLY A 302 -11.73 -54.68 53.50
N LEU A 303 -12.91 -54.16 53.86
CA LEU A 303 -13.77 -53.45 52.96
C LEU A 303 -13.21 -52.00 52.66
N ALA A 304 -12.72 -51.39 53.74
CA ALA A 304 -12.10 -50.03 53.58
C ALA A 304 -10.87 -50.12 52.69
N TRP A 305 -10.00 -51.12 52.90
CA TRP A 305 -8.81 -51.31 52.07
C TRP A 305 -9.15 -51.59 50.59
N ARG A 306 -10.12 -52.46 50.32
CA ARG A 306 -10.61 -52.71 48.96
C ARG A 306 -11.12 -51.45 48.29
N ARG A 307 -11.81 -50.55 49.01
CA ARG A 307 -12.29 -49.28 48.51
C ARG A 307 -11.17 -48.32 48.19
N VAL A 308 -10.17 -48.19 49.11
CA VAL A 308 -8.99 -47.35 48.87
C VAL A 308 -8.21 -47.82 47.63
N THR A 309 -7.98 -49.14 47.52
CA THR A 309 -7.27 -49.75 46.37
C THR A 309 -8.04 -49.56 45.08
N ALA A 310 -9.35 -49.71 45.05
CA ALA A 310 -10.19 -49.51 43.88
C ALA A 310 -10.20 -48.05 43.44
N GLU A 311 -10.27 -47.10 44.39
CA GLU A 311 -10.27 -45.68 44.08
C GLU A 311 -8.89 -45.18 43.63
N SER A 312 -7.80 -45.74 44.16
CA SER A 312 -6.44 -45.47 43.66
C SER A 312 -6.24 -45.98 42.22
N ALA A 313 -6.69 -47.19 41.92
CA ALA A 313 -6.63 -47.74 40.56
C ALA A 313 -7.45 -46.87 39.56
N ARG A 314 -8.63 -46.42 40.01
CA ARG A 314 -9.47 -45.50 39.23
C ARG A 314 -8.79 -44.17 38.96
N MET A 315 -8.11 -43.60 39.98
CA MET A 315 -7.33 -42.36 39.80
C MET A 315 -6.18 -42.55 38.80
N THR A 316 -5.46 -43.67 38.87
CA THR A 316 -4.40 -43.98 37.90
C THR A 316 -4.94 -43.99 36.47
N GLY A 317 -6.04 -44.74 36.25
CA GLY A 317 -6.70 -44.80 34.94
C GLY A 317 -7.16 -43.40 34.47
N LEU A 318 -7.73 -42.58 35.37
CA LEU A 318 -8.13 -41.20 35.03
C LEU A 318 -6.95 -40.33 34.58
N VAL A 319 -5.80 -40.42 35.28
CA VAL A 319 -4.60 -39.67 34.92
C VAL A 319 -4.03 -40.15 33.57
N GLU A 320 -4.01 -41.46 33.33
CA GLU A 320 -3.59 -42.05 32.06
C GLU A 320 -4.50 -41.57 30.89
N ASP A 321 -5.82 -41.58 31.11
CA ASP A 321 -6.80 -41.08 30.15
C ASP A 321 -6.61 -39.60 29.82
N LEU A 322 -6.34 -38.76 30.84
CA LEU A 322 -6.06 -37.33 30.67
C LEU A 322 -4.75 -37.08 29.90
N LEU A 323 -3.69 -37.82 30.22
CA LEU A 323 -2.42 -37.74 29.51
C LEU A 323 -2.53 -38.22 28.07
N LEU A 324 -3.33 -39.25 27.80
CA LEU A 324 -3.61 -39.69 26.43
C LEU A 324 -4.33 -38.63 25.63
N LEU A 325 -5.41 -38.07 26.19
CA LEU A 325 -6.15 -36.98 25.51
C LEU A 325 -5.27 -35.76 25.23
N ALA A 326 -4.40 -35.38 26.18
CA ALA A 326 -3.46 -34.29 25.96
C ALA A 326 -2.48 -34.56 24.81
N ARG A 327 -1.93 -35.77 24.73
CA ARG A 327 -1.01 -36.21 23.65
C ARG A 327 -1.71 -36.24 22.29
N LEU A 328 -2.97 -36.69 22.22
CA LEU A 328 -3.76 -36.71 20.99
C LEU A 328 -4.12 -35.32 20.53
N ASP A 329 -4.45 -34.38 21.44
CA ASP A 329 -4.71 -32.98 21.14
C ASP A 329 -3.47 -32.24 20.58
N GLU A 330 -2.26 -32.65 21.04
CA GLU A 330 -0.98 -32.09 20.50
C GLU A 330 -0.62 -32.65 19.11
N GLY A 331 -1.42 -33.59 18.57
CA GLY A 331 -1.17 -34.21 17.27
C GLY A 331 0.08 -35.11 17.26
N ARG A 332 0.52 -35.63 18.40
CA ARG A 332 1.66 -36.54 18.44
C ARG A 332 1.37 -37.82 17.67
N PRO A 333 2.31 -38.28 16.83
CA PRO A 333 2.10 -39.51 16.06
C PRO A 333 1.90 -40.71 16.96
N LEU A 334 0.87 -41.52 16.65
CA LEU A 334 0.63 -42.82 17.24
C LEU A 334 1.56 -43.86 16.59
N GLN A 335 1.73 -45.01 17.27
CA GLN A 335 2.38 -46.17 16.63
C GLN A 335 1.49 -46.60 15.45
N SER A 336 2.12 -46.93 14.33
CA SER A 336 1.40 -47.28 13.10
C SER A 336 1.84 -48.68 12.67
N ALA A 337 0.95 -49.65 12.84
CA ALA A 337 1.12 -51.01 12.38
C ALA A 337 -0.16 -51.47 11.67
N GLU A 338 -0.09 -52.55 10.90
CA GLU A 338 -1.29 -53.19 10.35
C GLU A 338 -2.04 -53.91 11.48
N VAL A 339 -3.30 -53.56 11.65
CA VAL A 339 -4.16 -54.10 12.71
C VAL A 339 -5.38 -54.75 12.08
N ASP A 340 -5.64 -56.03 12.42
CA ASP A 340 -6.84 -56.76 12.04
C ASP A 340 -8.01 -56.39 12.97
N LEU A 341 -8.95 -55.60 12.46
CA LEU A 341 -10.12 -55.19 13.24
C LEU A 341 -11.02 -56.35 13.67
N ALA A 342 -11.09 -57.43 12.88
CA ALA A 342 -11.92 -58.58 13.25
C ALA A 342 -11.32 -59.33 14.43
N ALA A 343 -10.02 -59.54 14.43
CA ALA A 343 -9.30 -60.18 15.54
C ALA A 343 -9.39 -59.32 16.81
N LEU A 344 -9.12 -58.01 16.68
CA LEU A 344 -9.15 -57.06 17.79
C LEU A 344 -10.53 -56.96 18.44
N VAL A 345 -11.61 -56.86 17.64
CA VAL A 345 -12.98 -56.79 18.17
C VAL A 345 -13.39 -58.13 18.80
N ALA A 346 -12.97 -59.28 18.23
CA ALA A 346 -13.23 -60.58 18.81
C ALA A 346 -12.60 -60.73 20.20
N GLU A 347 -11.33 -60.33 20.37
CA GLU A 347 -10.64 -60.31 21.65
C GLU A 347 -11.35 -59.43 22.68
N ALA A 348 -11.70 -58.19 22.31
CA ALA A 348 -12.41 -57.26 23.19
C ALA A 348 -13.81 -57.80 23.62
N VAL A 349 -14.52 -58.48 22.74
CA VAL A 349 -15.80 -59.15 23.08
C VAL A 349 -15.59 -60.33 24.04
N TRP A 350 -14.51 -61.10 23.85
CA TRP A 350 -14.14 -62.18 24.80
C TRP A 350 -13.84 -61.59 26.18
N ASP A 351 -13.09 -60.55 26.27
CA ASP A 351 -12.80 -59.87 27.54
C ASP A 351 -14.07 -59.32 28.20
N ALA A 352 -14.97 -58.75 27.44
CA ALA A 352 -16.26 -58.28 27.94
C ALA A 352 -17.14 -59.45 28.52
N ARG A 353 -17.12 -60.58 27.86
CA ARG A 353 -17.80 -61.82 28.38
C ARG A 353 -17.17 -62.28 29.68
N ALA A 354 -15.84 -62.31 29.73
CA ALA A 354 -15.10 -62.77 30.94
C ALA A 354 -15.32 -61.86 32.15
N ALA A 355 -15.46 -60.53 31.89
CA ALA A 355 -15.70 -59.52 32.92
C ALA A 355 -17.10 -59.66 33.59
N GLY A 356 -17.98 -60.51 33.10
CA GLY A 356 -19.30 -60.74 33.65
C GLY A 356 -20.32 -59.65 33.39
N GLY A 357 -21.40 -59.58 34.19
CA GLY A 357 -22.42 -58.49 34.05
C GLY A 357 -23.76 -59.00 33.51
N GLY A 358 -23.88 -60.26 33.13
CA GLY A 358 -25.14 -60.86 32.69
C GLY A 358 -25.71 -60.36 31.37
N HIS A 359 -24.87 -59.77 30.51
CA HIS A 359 -25.23 -59.32 29.16
C HIS A 359 -25.10 -60.46 28.14
N ASP A 360 -25.93 -60.42 27.08
CA ASP A 360 -25.83 -61.34 25.93
C ASP A 360 -24.92 -60.72 24.87
N TRP A 361 -23.63 -61.12 24.92
CA TRP A 361 -22.59 -60.59 24.00
C TRP A 361 -22.57 -61.37 22.69
N GLN A 362 -22.77 -60.69 21.55
CA GLN A 362 -22.78 -61.26 20.21
C GLN A 362 -21.75 -60.58 19.33
N LEU A 363 -21.10 -61.33 18.42
CA LEU A 363 -20.17 -60.90 17.43
C LEU A 363 -20.66 -61.31 16.06
N GLU A 364 -20.71 -60.36 15.13
CA GLU A 364 -21.03 -60.59 13.72
C GLU A 364 -19.92 -60.02 12.81
N LEU A 365 -19.43 -60.86 11.90
CA LEU A 365 -18.40 -60.46 10.95
C LEU A 365 -19.01 -60.43 9.55
N ARG A 366 -18.95 -59.28 8.88
CA ARG A 366 -19.41 -59.01 7.48
C ARG A 366 -18.24 -58.51 6.67
N LEU A 367 -17.43 -59.42 6.16
CA LEU A 367 -16.15 -59.11 5.57
C LEU A 367 -16.19 -59.35 4.06
N ASP A 368 -16.39 -58.29 3.27
CA ASP A 368 -16.26 -58.32 1.82
C ASP A 368 -14.80 -58.10 1.38
N ALA A 369 -13.95 -57.60 2.29
CA ALA A 369 -12.52 -57.34 2.11
C ALA A 369 -11.77 -57.68 3.41
N SER A 370 -10.42 -57.63 3.37
CA SER A 370 -9.59 -57.78 4.57
C SER A 370 -9.79 -56.60 5.51
N PRO A 371 -10.13 -56.78 6.80
CA PRO A 371 -10.40 -55.69 7.74
C PRO A 371 -9.12 -55.10 8.36
N LEU A 372 -8.07 -54.93 7.53
CA LEU A 372 -6.78 -54.40 7.97
C LEU A 372 -6.81 -52.87 7.92
N VAL A 373 -6.46 -52.22 9.02
CA VAL A 373 -6.29 -50.78 9.16
C VAL A 373 -4.88 -50.45 9.60
N LEU A 374 -4.37 -49.26 9.26
CA LEU A 374 -3.10 -48.78 9.75
C LEU A 374 -3.32 -48.04 11.07
N GLY A 375 -2.73 -48.48 12.16
CA GLY A 375 -2.97 -47.85 13.46
C GLY A 375 -2.19 -48.41 14.63
N ASP A 376 -2.48 -47.87 15.80
CA ASP A 376 -1.97 -48.34 17.10
C ASP A 376 -2.95 -49.33 17.68
N GLU A 377 -2.56 -50.63 17.69
CA GLU A 377 -3.39 -51.75 18.11
C GLU A 377 -3.93 -51.56 19.54
N ALA A 378 -3.07 -51.14 20.48
CA ALA A 378 -3.47 -50.94 21.87
C ALA A 378 -4.53 -49.82 21.99
N ARG A 379 -4.42 -48.76 21.18
CA ARG A 379 -5.39 -47.66 21.17
C ARG A 379 -6.69 -48.03 20.47
N LEU A 380 -6.62 -48.78 19.38
CA LEU A 380 -7.83 -49.29 18.72
C LEU A 380 -8.56 -50.32 19.62
N HIS A 381 -7.83 -51.17 20.35
CA HIS A 381 -8.40 -52.06 21.36
C HIS A 381 -9.10 -51.25 22.48
N GLN A 382 -8.47 -50.13 22.94
CA GLN A 382 -9.08 -49.23 23.94
C GLN A 382 -10.39 -48.61 23.43
N VAL A 383 -10.50 -48.29 22.13
CA VAL A 383 -11.75 -47.82 21.51
C VAL A 383 -12.86 -48.84 21.71
N VAL A 384 -12.63 -50.08 21.30
CA VAL A 384 -13.64 -51.15 21.39
C VAL A 384 -13.98 -51.46 22.84
N ALA A 385 -12.96 -51.62 23.70
CA ALA A 385 -13.14 -51.85 25.11
C ALA A 385 -14.00 -50.79 25.81
N ASN A 386 -13.78 -49.50 25.49
CA ASN A 386 -14.58 -48.40 26.03
C ASN A 386 -16.04 -48.45 25.54
N LEU A 387 -16.30 -48.77 24.27
CA LEU A 387 -17.67 -48.93 23.77
C LEU A 387 -18.40 -50.10 24.45
N LEU A 388 -17.74 -51.24 24.60
CA LEU A 388 -18.32 -52.41 25.29
C LEU A 388 -18.51 -52.15 26.80
N ALA A 389 -17.56 -51.50 27.46
CA ALA A 389 -17.69 -51.10 28.87
C ALA A 389 -18.85 -50.10 29.05
N ASN A 390 -19.07 -49.19 28.09
CA ASN A 390 -20.20 -48.26 28.10
C ASN A 390 -21.53 -49.02 28.05
N ALA A 391 -21.70 -50.02 27.17
CA ALA A 391 -22.87 -50.88 27.11
C ALA A 391 -23.07 -51.60 28.45
N ARG A 392 -22.02 -52.19 29.00
CA ARG A 392 -22.09 -52.93 30.29
C ARG A 392 -22.52 -52.07 31.47
N VAL A 393 -22.07 -50.83 31.55
CA VAL A 393 -22.32 -49.92 32.69
C VAL A 393 -23.68 -49.25 32.59
N HIS A 394 -24.10 -48.90 31.38
CA HIS A 394 -25.30 -48.08 31.17
C HIS A 394 -26.54 -48.86 30.77
N THR A 395 -26.43 -50.19 30.60
CA THR A 395 -27.60 -51.02 30.32
C THR A 395 -27.84 -52.04 31.43
N PRO A 396 -29.07 -52.52 31.65
CA PRO A 396 -29.36 -53.58 32.68
C PRO A 396 -28.84 -54.91 32.26
N ALA A 397 -28.72 -55.85 33.26
CA ALA A 397 -28.42 -57.26 33.02
C ALA A 397 -29.50 -57.88 32.09
N GLY A 398 -29.10 -58.74 31.17
CA GLY A 398 -29.96 -59.32 30.14
C GLY A 398 -30.01 -58.55 28.83
N THR A 399 -29.40 -57.36 28.77
CA THR A 399 -29.31 -56.60 27.52
C THR A 399 -28.46 -57.38 26.51
N ARG A 400 -28.90 -57.38 25.24
CA ARG A 400 -28.13 -57.92 24.12
C ARG A 400 -27.22 -56.82 23.58
N VAL A 401 -25.94 -57.14 23.49
CA VAL A 401 -24.91 -56.28 22.92
C VAL A 401 -24.31 -56.98 21.71
N LEU A 402 -24.51 -56.38 20.52
CA LEU A 402 -24.00 -56.90 19.26
C LEU A 402 -22.85 -56.03 18.78
N ALA A 403 -21.66 -56.62 18.69
CA ALA A 403 -20.52 -56.04 18.00
C ALA A 403 -20.49 -56.55 16.56
N THR A 404 -20.44 -55.64 15.57
CA THR A 404 -20.37 -55.99 14.15
C THR A 404 -19.12 -55.38 13.54
N VAL A 405 -18.36 -56.16 12.78
CA VAL A 405 -17.24 -55.67 11.97
C VAL A 405 -17.61 -55.82 10.51
N GLU A 406 -17.52 -54.72 9.78
CA GLU A 406 -17.71 -54.66 8.31
C GLU A 406 -16.44 -54.15 7.67
N ALA A 407 -16.05 -54.76 6.54
CA ALA A 407 -14.97 -54.26 5.69
C ALA A 407 -15.49 -54.14 4.26
N ARG A 408 -15.78 -52.89 3.85
CA ARG A 408 -16.41 -52.61 2.58
C ARG A 408 -16.09 -51.19 2.13
N ASP A 409 -16.02 -50.96 0.80
CA ASP A 409 -15.88 -49.62 0.19
C ASP A 409 -14.68 -48.81 0.74
N GLY A 410 -13.54 -49.48 1.02
CA GLY A 410 -12.34 -48.84 1.56
C GLY A 410 -12.41 -48.49 3.05
N LEU A 411 -13.50 -48.83 3.74
CA LEU A 411 -13.70 -48.55 5.14
C LEU A 411 -13.83 -49.81 5.97
N GLY A 412 -13.11 -49.88 7.09
CA GLY A 412 -13.34 -50.80 8.19
C GLY A 412 -14.32 -50.15 9.17
N THR A 413 -15.47 -50.77 9.37
CA THR A 413 -16.51 -50.26 10.26
C THR A 413 -16.72 -51.20 11.45
N VAL A 414 -16.59 -50.64 12.63
CA VAL A 414 -16.94 -51.34 13.89
C VAL A 414 -18.22 -50.74 14.46
N ARG A 415 -19.27 -51.54 14.63
CA ARG A 415 -20.52 -51.14 15.29
C ARG A 415 -20.72 -51.86 16.58
N VAL A 416 -21.04 -51.13 17.63
CA VAL A 416 -21.48 -51.69 18.91
C VAL A 416 -22.91 -51.22 19.15
N ARG A 417 -23.85 -52.19 19.19
CA ARG A 417 -25.28 -51.95 19.35
C ARG A 417 -25.78 -52.66 20.59
N ASP A 418 -26.56 -51.95 21.41
CA ASP A 418 -27.30 -52.50 22.52
C ASP A 418 -28.83 -52.25 22.39
N ASP A 419 -29.64 -53.11 23.02
CA ASP A 419 -31.09 -53.00 23.14
C ASP A 419 -31.53 -52.42 24.51
N GLY A 420 -30.67 -51.61 25.11
CA GLY A 420 -30.85 -50.93 26.39
C GLY A 420 -31.82 -49.75 26.34
N PRO A 421 -31.86 -48.94 27.44
CA PRO A 421 -32.83 -47.86 27.59
C PRO A 421 -32.64 -46.66 26.67
N GLY A 422 -31.50 -46.60 25.97
CA GLY A 422 -31.16 -45.47 25.11
C GLY A 422 -30.45 -44.33 25.86
N ILE A 423 -29.96 -43.36 25.09
CA ILE A 423 -29.33 -42.13 25.57
C ILE A 423 -30.35 -41.00 25.47
N PRO A 424 -30.55 -40.15 26.51
CA PRO A 424 -31.42 -38.99 26.44
C PRO A 424 -31.10 -38.07 25.27
N PRO A 425 -32.07 -37.60 24.52
CA PRO A 425 -31.82 -36.74 23.32
C PRO A 425 -30.99 -35.52 23.60
N GLU A 426 -31.11 -34.93 24.81
CA GLU A 426 -30.36 -33.75 25.22
C GLU A 426 -28.84 -34.01 25.34
N LEU A 427 -28.44 -35.26 25.59
CA LEU A 427 -27.03 -35.66 25.73
C LEU A 427 -26.39 -36.10 24.43
N LEU A 428 -27.15 -36.44 23.39
CA LEU A 428 -26.61 -36.90 22.12
C LEU A 428 -25.64 -35.91 21.46
N PRO A 429 -25.87 -34.56 21.45
CA PRO A 429 -24.97 -33.63 20.87
C PRO A 429 -23.60 -33.55 21.58
N THR A 430 -23.56 -33.84 22.88
CA THR A 430 -22.38 -33.68 23.74
C THR A 430 -21.80 -35.00 24.25
N VAL A 431 -22.31 -36.15 23.78
CA VAL A 431 -21.95 -37.48 24.32
C VAL A 431 -20.45 -37.79 24.15
N PHE A 432 -19.77 -37.19 23.16
CA PHE A 432 -18.34 -37.34 22.92
C PHE A 432 -17.49 -36.24 23.57
N GLU A 433 -18.14 -35.24 24.24
CA GLU A 433 -17.42 -34.24 25.01
C GLU A 433 -16.88 -34.85 26.32
N ARG A 434 -15.80 -34.28 26.82
CA ARG A 434 -15.13 -34.74 28.04
C ARG A 434 -16.03 -34.52 29.25
N PHE A 435 -16.04 -35.47 30.17
CA PHE A 435 -16.80 -35.43 31.44
C PHE A 435 -18.33 -35.31 31.28
N THR A 436 -18.87 -35.61 30.08
CA THR A 436 -20.33 -35.66 29.88
C THR A 436 -20.95 -36.86 30.62
N ARG A 437 -21.97 -36.63 31.46
CA ARG A 437 -22.67 -37.61 32.24
C ARG A 437 -24.17 -37.28 32.34
N ALA A 438 -25.03 -38.31 32.35
CA ALA A 438 -26.44 -38.17 32.61
C ALA A 438 -26.69 -37.89 34.11
N ASP A 439 -27.53 -36.91 34.48
CA ASP A 439 -27.81 -36.54 35.88
C ASP A 439 -28.43 -37.71 36.69
N THR A 440 -29.11 -38.63 36.04
CA THR A 440 -29.67 -39.84 36.66
C THR A 440 -28.62 -40.83 37.17
N SER A 441 -27.34 -40.71 36.69
CA SER A 441 -26.22 -41.55 37.19
C SER A 441 -25.63 -41.02 38.50
N ARG A 442 -25.86 -39.76 38.87
CA ARG A 442 -25.45 -39.20 40.18
C ARG A 442 -26.24 -39.82 41.35
N ALA A 443 -27.49 -40.20 41.13
CA ALA A 443 -28.35 -40.80 42.18
C ALA A 443 -28.04 -42.30 42.48
N ARG A 444 -27.32 -43.02 41.58
CA ARG A 444 -26.97 -44.45 41.76
C ARG A 444 -25.48 -44.64 42.11
N ALA A 445 -24.94 -43.77 42.90
CA ALA A 445 -23.51 -43.65 43.21
C ALA A 445 -22.91 -44.82 44.03
N THR A 446 -23.46 -46.06 43.98
CA THR A 446 -22.98 -47.19 44.76
C THR A 446 -22.25 -48.27 43.96
N ALA A 447 -22.21 -48.25 42.66
CA ALA A 447 -21.46 -49.20 41.85
C ALA A 447 -20.91 -48.62 40.57
N GLY A 448 -19.59 -48.38 40.54
CA GLY A 448 -18.79 -48.33 39.31
C GLY A 448 -19.12 -47.25 38.29
N THR A 449 -19.12 -46.00 38.70
CA THR A 449 -19.36 -44.85 37.77
C THR A 449 -18.10 -44.52 36.95
N GLY A 450 -18.17 -44.59 35.62
CA GLY A 450 -17.10 -44.19 34.70
C GLY A 450 -16.72 -42.72 34.85
N SER A 451 -15.50 -42.33 34.43
CA SER A 451 -14.92 -40.98 34.51
C SER A 451 -15.60 -39.98 33.59
N GLY A 452 -16.49 -40.38 32.67
CA GLY A 452 -17.02 -39.55 31.60
C GLY A 452 -16.01 -39.22 30.50
N LEU A 453 -14.84 -39.86 30.51
CA LEU A 453 -13.80 -39.69 29.49
C LEU A 453 -13.82 -40.76 28.41
N GLY A 454 -14.42 -41.94 28.66
CA GLY A 454 -14.34 -43.11 27.76
C GLY A 454 -14.79 -42.80 26.32
N LEU A 455 -15.95 -42.15 26.14
CA LEU A 455 -16.43 -41.76 24.78
C LEU A 455 -15.64 -40.64 24.16
N ALA A 456 -15.11 -39.69 24.94
CA ALA A 456 -14.20 -38.67 24.46
C ALA A 456 -12.88 -39.28 23.96
N ILE A 457 -12.36 -40.28 24.66
CA ILE A 457 -11.18 -41.06 24.25
C ILE A 457 -11.44 -41.81 22.96
N VAL A 458 -12.61 -42.45 22.83
CA VAL A 458 -13.01 -43.13 21.58
C VAL A 458 -13.00 -42.16 20.43
N ALA A 459 -13.58 -40.95 20.57
CA ALA A 459 -13.61 -39.95 19.53
C ALA A 459 -12.20 -39.46 19.19
N ALA A 460 -11.36 -39.19 20.19
CA ALA A 460 -10.00 -38.68 19.98
C ALA A 460 -9.10 -39.71 19.29
N ILE A 461 -9.13 -40.97 19.73
CA ILE A 461 -8.35 -42.05 19.09
C ILE A 461 -8.84 -42.30 17.68
N THR A 462 -10.15 -42.36 17.45
CA THR A 462 -10.73 -42.58 16.10
C THR A 462 -10.29 -41.45 15.15
N ALA A 463 -10.37 -40.20 15.60
CA ALA A 463 -9.92 -39.05 14.81
C ALA A 463 -8.42 -39.09 14.52
N ALA A 464 -7.58 -39.48 15.48
CA ALA A 464 -6.13 -39.62 15.32
C ALA A 464 -5.74 -40.71 14.31
N HIS A 465 -6.63 -41.69 14.07
CA HIS A 465 -6.48 -42.70 13.02
C HIS A 465 -7.15 -42.33 11.69
N GLY A 466 -7.53 -41.04 11.51
CA GLY A 466 -8.20 -40.58 10.29
C GLY A 466 -9.63 -41.05 10.11
N GLY A 467 -10.21 -41.66 11.18
CA GLY A 467 -11.55 -42.21 11.17
C GLY A 467 -12.62 -41.25 11.67
N ARG A 468 -13.83 -41.78 11.81
CA ARG A 468 -15.00 -41.05 12.31
C ARG A 468 -15.83 -41.94 13.24
N ILE A 469 -16.37 -41.35 14.33
CA ILE A 469 -17.35 -41.98 15.18
C ILE A 469 -18.71 -41.28 15.08
N ARG A 470 -19.78 -42.06 15.15
CA ARG A 470 -21.17 -41.60 15.20
C ARG A 470 -21.95 -42.39 16.24
N VAL A 471 -23.03 -41.79 16.75
CA VAL A 471 -23.99 -42.41 17.62
C VAL A 471 -25.40 -42.22 17.10
N ARG A 472 -26.22 -43.24 17.20
CA ARG A 472 -27.67 -43.19 17.06
C ARG A 472 -28.29 -43.90 18.26
N SER A 473 -29.25 -43.25 18.90
CA SER A 473 -29.87 -43.85 20.09
C SER A 473 -31.33 -43.50 20.17
N GLU A 474 -32.11 -44.56 20.39
CA GLU A 474 -33.53 -44.53 20.67
C GLU A 474 -33.78 -45.55 21.78
N PRO A 475 -34.86 -45.47 22.58
CA PRO A 475 -35.21 -46.50 23.56
C PRO A 475 -35.30 -47.89 22.92
N GLY A 476 -34.50 -48.84 23.43
CA GLY A 476 -34.38 -50.18 22.85
C GLY A 476 -33.33 -50.33 21.75
N ARG A 477 -32.61 -49.26 21.41
CA ARG A 477 -31.53 -49.33 20.42
C ARG A 477 -30.55 -48.21 20.57
N THR A 478 -29.35 -48.48 21.09
CA THR A 478 -28.21 -47.55 20.97
C THR A 478 -27.14 -48.17 20.09
N GLU A 479 -26.62 -47.43 19.14
CA GLU A 479 -25.63 -47.89 18.18
C GLU A 479 -24.51 -46.87 18.04
N PHE A 480 -23.29 -47.26 18.40
CA PHE A 480 -22.06 -46.52 18.12
C PHE A 480 -21.41 -47.12 16.88
N THR A 481 -21.02 -46.28 15.94
CA THR A 481 -20.36 -46.65 14.68
C THR A 481 -19.03 -45.95 14.55
N VAL A 482 -17.94 -46.75 14.49
CA VAL A 482 -16.58 -46.31 14.24
C VAL A 482 -16.19 -46.68 12.82
N GLU A 483 -15.79 -45.76 12.01
CA GLU A 483 -15.33 -45.90 10.61
C GLU A 483 -13.86 -45.60 10.55
N LEU A 484 -13.03 -46.50 10.01
CA LEU A 484 -11.58 -46.33 9.83
C LEU A 484 -11.19 -46.66 8.39
N PRO A 485 -10.20 -45.93 7.78
CA PRO A 485 -9.73 -46.27 6.45
C PRO A 485 -8.99 -47.63 6.43
N LEU A 486 -9.28 -48.45 5.42
CA LEU A 486 -8.56 -49.73 5.21
C LEU A 486 -7.20 -49.50 4.56
N THR A 487 -6.22 -50.37 4.85
CA THR A 487 -4.86 -50.30 4.30
C THR A 487 -4.79 -50.44 2.78
N GLY A 488 -5.78 -51.08 2.12
CA GLY A 488 -5.82 -51.29 0.69
C GLY A 488 -6.10 -50.02 -0.17
N ASP A 489 -6.62 -48.96 0.41
CA ASP A 489 -7.03 -47.73 -0.29
C ASP A 489 -6.05 -46.55 -0.11
N LEU A 490 -5.02 -46.72 0.72
CA LEU A 490 -4.01 -45.70 0.99
C LEU A 490 -3.00 -45.47 -0.16
N GLY A 491 -3.12 -46.25 -1.27
CA GLY A 491 -2.19 -46.21 -2.40
C GLY A 491 -2.34 -45.03 -3.36
N ALA A 492 -3.48 -44.32 -3.37
CA ALA A 492 -3.75 -43.25 -4.36
C ALA A 492 -3.82 -41.83 -3.76
N ASP A 493 -4.23 -41.66 -2.50
CA ASP A 493 -4.51 -40.35 -1.91
C ASP A 493 -3.57 -39.92 -0.77
N ALA A 494 -2.71 -40.79 -0.25
CA ALA A 494 -1.78 -40.45 0.84
C ALA A 494 -0.73 -39.40 0.45
N LEU A 495 -0.46 -39.22 -0.86
CA LEU A 495 0.45 -38.19 -1.39
C LEU A 495 -0.21 -36.81 -1.52
N THR A 496 -1.53 -36.72 -1.50
CA THR A 496 -2.26 -35.44 -1.64
C THR A 496 -2.64 -34.81 -0.29
N TRP A 497 -2.64 -35.58 0.80
CA TRP A 497 -3.02 -35.10 2.15
C TRP A 497 -1.87 -34.42 2.90
N SER A 498 -0.62 -34.87 2.72
CA SER A 498 0.53 -34.22 3.37
C SER A 498 0.80 -32.80 2.81
N SER A 499 0.40 -32.56 1.56
CA SER A 499 0.54 -31.26 0.88
C SER A 499 -0.52 -30.22 1.29
N ARG A 500 -1.69 -30.65 1.81
CA ARG A 500 -2.76 -29.74 2.25
C ARG A 500 -2.70 -29.39 3.74
N ALA A 501 -1.95 -30.11 4.55
CA ALA A 501 -1.77 -29.81 5.97
C ALA A 501 -0.66 -28.76 6.22
N SER A 502 0.21 -28.51 5.24
CA SER A 502 1.27 -27.49 5.31
C SER A 502 0.85 -26.11 4.73
N LEU A 503 -0.42 -25.96 4.30
CA LEU A 503 -0.96 -24.74 3.67
C LEU A 503 -2.26 -24.24 4.34
N ARG A 504 -2.44 -24.54 5.64
CA ARG A 504 -3.51 -23.89 6.43
C ARG A 504 -3.00 -23.45 7.80
#